data_1c2e291baff8c1493a550676dbf4789f
#
_entry.id   1c2e291baff8c1493a550676dbf4789f
#
_cell.length_a   1.000
_cell.length_b   1.000
_cell.length_c   1.000
_cell.angle_alpha   90.00
_cell.angle_beta   90.00
_cell.angle_gamma   90.00
#
_symmetry.space_group_name_H-M   'P 1'
#
loop_
_entity.id
_entity.type
_entity.pdbx_description
1 polymer ?
#
loop_
_entity_poly.entity_id
_entity_poly.type
_entity_poly.pdbx_seq_one_letter_code
_entity_poly.pdbx_strand_id
1 'polypeptide(L)'
;FSTVFSFLKTIKPFIRLGYKEFSQEKSAFNSAMSYMLKKAVNSNGTEITIDFNRALVSMGTLMPVFNGTATLCKGQMLFNWYNNSGIGNAENADMAMLLVYNKDKEIAIYNTEAALRSDGYAELPLPNDWYDDELITYLSFRSVDGNSVANSIRLSVSIMEEITGDTEKREVIALVPSEKLFSFQHLNIASPIVAHILSVFYDEDRLCESRPPT
;
A
#
# COMPACT_ATOMS: atom_id res chain seq x y z
N PHE A 1 22.15 10.67 8.62
CA PHE A 1 21.27 11.85 8.62
C PHE A 1 20.85 12.22 7.18
N SER A 2 21.80 12.28 6.26
CA SER A 2 21.57 12.65 4.85
C SER A 2 20.53 11.75 4.18
N THR A 3 20.65 10.42 4.32
CA THR A 3 19.77 9.43 3.70
C THR A 3 18.30 9.61 4.11
N VAL A 4 18.04 9.77 5.41
CA VAL A 4 16.67 10.01 5.92
C VAL A 4 16.14 11.35 5.42
N PHE A 5 16.98 12.39 5.42
CA PHE A 5 16.60 13.70 4.92
C PHE A 5 16.23 13.67 3.43
N SER A 6 17.04 13.02 2.59
CA SER A 6 16.76 12.86 1.15
C SER A 6 15.44 12.15 0.92
N PHE A 7 15.20 11.01 1.56
CA PHE A 7 13.94 10.30 1.47
C PHE A 7 12.73 11.18 1.85
N LEU A 8 12.76 11.79 3.04
CA LEU A 8 11.64 12.63 3.50
C LEU A 8 11.44 13.88 2.64
N LYS A 9 12.51 14.44 2.05
CA LYS A 9 12.44 15.57 1.14
C LYS A 9 11.66 15.21 -0.12
N THR A 10 11.87 14.00 -0.67
CA THR A 10 11.18 13.49 -1.86
C THR A 10 9.67 13.39 -1.65
N ILE A 11 9.22 13.07 -0.43
CA ILE A 11 7.81 12.90 -0.07
C ILE A 11 7.28 14.02 0.83
N LYS A 12 7.91 15.19 0.84
CA LYS A 12 7.58 16.29 1.75
C LYS A 12 6.10 16.71 1.77
N PRO A 13 5.38 16.81 0.63
CA PRO A 13 3.94 17.11 0.66
C PRO A 13 3.11 16.03 1.34
N PHE A 14 3.45 14.75 1.13
CA PHE A 14 2.81 13.63 1.81
C PHE A 14 3.03 13.69 3.33
N ILE A 15 4.28 13.97 3.77
CA ILE A 15 4.63 14.12 5.19
C ILE A 15 3.87 15.25 5.86
N ARG A 16 3.59 16.37 5.16
CA ARG A 16 2.81 17.49 5.72
C ARG A 16 1.42 17.06 6.16
N LEU A 17 0.78 16.17 5.40
CA LEU A 17 -0.51 15.59 5.77
C LEU A 17 -0.33 14.45 6.77
N GLY A 18 0.59 13.52 6.49
CA GLY A 18 0.81 12.32 7.28
C GLY A 18 1.26 12.54 8.73
N TYR A 19 1.84 13.72 9.04
CA TYR A 19 2.26 14.09 10.40
C TYR A 19 1.55 15.34 10.92
N LYS A 20 0.35 15.65 10.40
CA LYS A 20 -0.41 16.84 10.77
C LYS A 20 -0.71 16.88 12.27
N GLU A 21 -1.10 15.77 12.88
CA GLU A 21 -1.39 15.68 14.32
C GLU A 21 -0.18 16.01 15.20
N PHE A 22 1.03 15.84 14.69
CA PHE A 22 2.30 16.07 15.41
C PHE A 22 3.01 17.37 14.98
N SER A 23 2.27 18.29 14.36
CA SER A 23 2.83 19.56 13.87
C SER A 23 2.59 20.77 14.78
N GLN A 24 2.13 20.56 16.01
CA GLN A 24 1.81 21.68 16.94
C GLN A 24 3.05 22.39 17.49
N GLU A 25 4.07 21.62 17.92
CA GLU A 25 5.32 22.17 18.48
C GLU A 25 6.47 22.19 17.48
N LYS A 26 6.42 21.30 16.50
CA LYS A 26 7.45 21.13 15.46
C LYS A 26 6.77 21.01 14.10
N SER A 27 7.48 21.34 13.03
CA SER A 27 6.92 21.05 11.70
C SER A 27 6.70 19.54 11.51
N ALA A 28 5.67 19.18 10.72
CA ALA A 28 5.41 17.78 10.36
C ALA A 28 6.67 17.07 9.84
N PHE A 29 7.48 17.77 9.05
CA PHE A 29 8.76 17.26 8.54
C PHE A 29 9.77 16.96 9.67
N ASN A 30 9.90 17.85 10.65
CA ASN A 30 10.79 17.63 11.78
C ASN A 30 10.32 16.51 12.70
N SER A 31 9.00 16.35 12.85
CA SER A 31 8.41 15.23 13.59
C SER A 31 8.69 13.90 12.90
N ALA A 32 8.49 13.82 11.58
CA ALA A 32 8.84 12.65 10.78
C ALA A 32 10.33 12.34 10.85
N MET A 33 11.20 13.35 10.70
CA MET A 33 12.64 13.20 10.82
C MET A 33 13.03 12.62 12.19
N SER A 34 12.47 13.18 13.27
CA SER A 34 12.74 12.71 14.64
C SER A 34 12.32 11.25 14.84
N TYR A 35 11.15 10.87 14.30
CA TYR A 35 10.67 9.49 14.35
C TYR A 35 11.62 8.56 13.57
N MET A 36 11.91 8.87 12.32
CA MET A 36 12.75 8.07 11.43
C MET A 36 14.14 7.81 12.06
N LEU A 37 14.79 8.86 12.55
CA LEU A 37 16.13 8.75 13.18
C LEU A 37 16.12 7.89 14.44
N LYS A 38 15.02 7.87 15.20
CA LYS A 38 14.90 7.11 16.45
C LYS A 38 14.47 5.66 16.25
N LYS A 39 13.65 5.39 15.21
CA LYS A 39 12.92 4.12 15.10
C LYS A 39 13.18 3.35 13.81
N ALA A 40 13.59 4.03 12.73
CA ALA A 40 13.63 3.45 11.39
C ALA A 40 15.02 3.55 10.74
N VAL A 41 16.08 3.63 11.55
CA VAL A 41 17.46 3.67 11.07
C VAL A 41 18.20 2.44 11.58
N ASN A 42 18.94 1.78 10.70
CA ASN A 42 19.95 0.79 11.02
C ASN A 42 21.33 1.43 10.83
N SER A 43 22.24 1.20 11.78
CA SER A 43 23.63 1.66 11.71
C SER A 43 24.55 0.46 11.85
N ASN A 44 25.39 0.22 10.85
CA ASN A 44 26.43 -0.81 10.85
C ASN A 44 27.82 -0.19 11.01
N GLY A 45 27.91 0.81 11.90
CA GLY A 45 29.16 1.50 12.23
C GLY A 45 29.51 2.64 11.27
N THR A 46 29.62 2.41 9.99
CA THR A 46 29.98 3.42 8.98
C THR A 46 28.83 3.83 8.08
N GLU A 47 27.82 2.98 7.89
CA GLU A 47 26.70 3.22 7.00
C GLU A 47 25.38 3.33 7.77
N ILE A 48 24.58 4.32 7.40
CA ILE A 48 23.25 4.56 7.94
C ILE A 48 22.23 4.25 6.83
N THR A 49 21.42 3.23 7.05
CA THR A 49 20.36 2.82 6.13
C THR A 49 18.98 2.99 6.76
N ILE A 50 17.94 3.17 5.91
CA ILE A 50 16.54 3.22 6.36
C ILE A 50 16.00 1.80 6.44
N ASP A 51 15.44 1.46 7.60
CA ASP A 51 14.57 0.30 7.74
C ASP A 51 13.14 0.68 7.35
N PHE A 52 12.79 0.43 6.11
CA PHE A 52 11.47 0.77 5.58
C PHE A 52 10.32 -0.01 6.25
N ASN A 53 10.58 -1.13 6.92
CA ASN A 53 9.56 -1.84 7.70
C ASN A 53 9.17 -1.10 8.98
N ARG A 54 10.08 -0.34 9.55
CA ARG A 54 9.86 0.47 10.74
C ARG A 54 9.59 1.93 10.44
N ALA A 55 9.79 2.34 9.17
CA ALA A 55 9.50 3.69 8.73
C ALA A 55 8.00 3.96 8.72
N LEU A 56 7.60 5.14 9.18
CA LEU A 56 6.24 5.66 9.03
C LEU A 56 6.29 6.91 8.15
N VAL A 57 5.48 6.94 7.11
CA VAL A 57 5.27 8.11 6.25
C VAL A 57 4.03 8.91 6.68
N SER A 58 3.19 8.31 7.52
CA SER A 58 2.15 9.00 8.29
C SER A 58 2.04 8.39 9.68
N MET A 59 1.67 9.22 10.66
CA MET A 59 1.52 8.84 12.07
C MET A 59 0.37 9.64 12.67
N GLY A 60 -0.56 8.94 13.31
CA GLY A 60 -1.71 9.58 13.95
C GLY A 60 -2.63 8.58 14.66
N THR A 61 -3.82 9.05 14.98
CA THR A 61 -4.77 8.37 15.85
C THR A 61 -5.93 7.69 15.12
N LEU A 62 -6.04 7.89 13.79
CA LEU A 62 -7.07 7.25 12.99
C LEU A 62 -6.82 5.73 12.89
N MET A 63 -7.89 4.95 12.81
CA MET A 63 -7.82 3.49 12.66
C MET A 63 -7.00 3.12 11.41
N PRO A 64 -6.00 2.24 11.56
CA PRO A 64 -5.10 1.88 10.45
C PRO A 64 -5.78 1.01 9.39
N VAL A 65 -5.03 0.72 8.34
CA VAL A 65 -5.38 -0.21 7.26
C VAL A 65 -5.45 -1.64 7.81
N PHE A 66 -6.47 -2.40 7.38
CA PHE A 66 -6.59 -3.84 7.63
C PHE A 66 -6.42 -4.62 6.32
N ASN A 67 -5.63 -5.69 6.38
CA ASN A 67 -5.41 -6.63 5.26
C ASN A 67 -5.04 -5.92 3.94
N GLY A 68 -4.12 -4.93 4.03
CA GLY A 68 -3.64 -4.22 2.85
C GLY A 68 -2.74 -5.10 1.98
N THR A 69 -2.86 -4.98 0.67
CA THR A 69 -1.98 -5.60 -0.33
C THR A 69 -1.57 -4.59 -1.39
N ALA A 70 -0.43 -4.82 -2.04
CA ALA A 70 0.04 -4.04 -3.17
C ALA A 70 0.49 -4.97 -4.29
N THR A 71 -0.04 -4.77 -5.50
CA THR A 71 0.29 -5.58 -6.67
C THR A 71 0.78 -4.68 -7.79
N LEU A 72 1.99 -4.95 -8.28
CA LEU A 72 2.57 -4.23 -9.41
C LEU A 72 2.06 -4.84 -10.71
N CYS A 73 1.35 -4.03 -11.48
CA CYS A 73 0.99 -4.28 -12.86
C CYS A 73 1.82 -3.37 -13.77
N LYS A 74 1.87 -3.69 -15.05
CA LYS A 74 2.56 -2.82 -16.01
C LYS A 74 1.90 -1.43 -16.04
N GLY A 75 2.68 -0.41 -15.66
CA GLY A 75 2.25 0.98 -15.64
C GLY A 75 1.44 1.42 -14.41
N GLN A 76 1.22 0.56 -13.43
CA GLN A 76 0.49 0.96 -12.22
C GLN A 76 0.75 0.04 -11.02
N MET A 77 0.49 0.56 -9.81
CA MET A 77 0.42 -0.19 -8.57
C MET A 77 -1.03 -0.27 -8.11
N LEU A 78 -1.55 -1.49 -7.94
CA LEU A 78 -2.88 -1.73 -7.37
C LEU A 78 -2.75 -1.89 -5.86
N PHE A 79 -3.57 -1.16 -5.12
CA PHE A 79 -3.68 -1.26 -3.68
C PHE A 79 -5.07 -1.81 -3.33
N ASN A 80 -5.12 -2.84 -2.49
CA ASN A 80 -6.38 -3.35 -1.95
C ASN A 80 -6.32 -3.34 -0.43
N TRP A 81 -7.47 -3.21 0.22
CA TRP A 81 -7.62 -3.26 1.67
C TRP A 81 -9.00 -3.72 2.08
N TYR A 82 -9.11 -4.24 3.30
CA TYR A 82 -10.41 -4.55 3.87
C TYR A 82 -11.08 -3.27 4.38
N ASN A 83 -12.34 -3.05 4.00
CA ASN A 83 -13.13 -1.96 4.55
C ASN A 83 -13.47 -2.25 6.02
N ASN A 84 -12.76 -1.57 6.92
CA ASN A 84 -12.95 -1.66 8.36
C ASN A 84 -13.71 -0.46 8.95
N SER A 85 -14.52 0.23 8.14
CA SER A 85 -15.39 1.33 8.59
C SER A 85 -16.33 0.87 9.70
N GLY A 86 -16.57 1.74 10.68
CA GLY A 86 -17.34 1.41 11.87
C GLY A 86 -16.52 0.72 12.98
N ILE A 87 -15.24 0.39 12.74
CA ILE A 87 -14.33 -0.11 13.78
C ILE A 87 -13.53 1.08 14.33
N GLY A 88 -13.63 1.30 15.65
CA GLY A 88 -13.00 2.45 16.30
C GLY A 88 -13.47 3.77 15.71
N ASN A 89 -12.55 4.58 15.20
CA ASN A 89 -12.83 5.86 14.55
C ASN A 89 -12.68 5.80 13.02
N ALA A 90 -12.76 4.60 12.42
CA ALA A 90 -12.74 4.44 10.97
C ALA A 90 -14.10 4.79 10.37
N GLU A 91 -14.13 5.63 9.35
CA GLU A 91 -15.33 6.02 8.63
C GLU A 91 -15.25 5.63 7.14
N ASN A 92 -16.43 5.37 6.52
CA ASN A 92 -16.50 5.02 5.10
C ASN A 92 -15.83 6.07 4.19
N ALA A 93 -15.95 7.32 4.56
CA ALA A 93 -15.48 8.47 3.80
C ALA A 93 -14.01 8.86 4.10
N ASP A 94 -13.30 8.12 4.96
CA ASP A 94 -11.87 8.32 5.13
C ASP A 94 -11.16 8.11 3.79
N MET A 95 -10.17 8.95 3.53
CA MET A 95 -9.48 9.02 2.24
C MET A 95 -8.17 8.22 2.26
N ALA A 96 -8.02 7.30 1.32
CA ALA A 96 -6.79 6.53 1.16
C ALA A 96 -5.63 7.41 0.66
N MET A 97 -4.49 7.27 1.31
CA MET A 97 -3.22 7.92 0.97
C MET A 97 -2.24 6.85 0.53
N LEU A 98 -1.86 6.86 -0.74
CA LEU A 98 -0.97 5.89 -1.38
C LEU A 98 0.39 6.52 -1.64
N LEU A 99 1.45 5.72 -1.46
CA LEU A 99 2.81 6.14 -1.78
C LEU A 99 3.61 4.94 -2.31
N VAL A 100 4.30 5.16 -3.43
CA VAL A 100 5.33 4.26 -3.97
C VAL A 100 6.63 5.04 -4.07
N TYR A 101 7.65 4.58 -3.38
CA TYR A 101 9.01 5.10 -3.45
C TYR A 101 9.88 4.13 -4.25
N ASN A 102 10.46 4.62 -5.31
CA ASN A 102 11.46 3.90 -6.10
C ASN A 102 12.82 4.11 -5.45
N LYS A 103 13.37 3.04 -4.88
CA LYS A 103 14.62 3.09 -4.14
C LYS A 103 15.84 3.27 -5.06
N ASP A 104 15.79 2.69 -6.27
CA ASP A 104 16.88 2.75 -7.23
C ASP A 104 17.03 4.15 -7.85
N LYS A 105 15.89 4.82 -8.08
CA LYS A 105 15.84 6.18 -8.65
C LYS A 105 15.75 7.29 -7.59
N GLU A 106 15.54 6.94 -6.32
CA GLU A 106 15.35 7.87 -5.20
C GLU A 106 14.22 8.88 -5.42
N ILE A 107 13.13 8.48 -6.08
CA ILE A 107 11.96 9.30 -6.35
C ILE A 107 10.68 8.61 -5.87
N ALA A 108 9.61 9.38 -5.66
CA ALA A 108 8.34 8.85 -5.20
C ALA A 108 7.17 9.37 -6.04
N ILE A 109 6.17 8.51 -6.18
CA ILE A 109 4.85 8.86 -6.69
C ILE A 109 3.85 8.57 -5.57
N TYR A 110 2.91 9.49 -5.37
CA TYR A 110 1.90 9.35 -4.32
C TYR A 110 0.60 10.04 -4.70
N ASN A 111 -0.49 9.57 -4.10
CA ASN A 111 -1.79 10.23 -4.13
C ASN A 111 -2.33 10.25 -2.70
N THR A 112 -2.69 11.44 -2.20
CA THR A 112 -3.22 11.63 -0.84
C THR A 112 -4.74 11.62 -0.78
N GLU A 113 -5.41 11.41 -1.92
CA GLU A 113 -6.86 11.40 -2.10
C GLU A 113 -7.25 10.36 -3.15
N ALA A 114 -6.73 9.13 -3.00
CA ALA A 114 -6.81 8.12 -4.05
C ALA A 114 -8.21 7.49 -4.16
N ALA A 115 -8.83 7.16 -3.04
CA ALA A 115 -10.15 6.53 -2.98
C ALA A 115 -10.72 6.64 -1.56
N LEU A 116 -11.99 6.34 -1.38
CA LEU A 116 -12.60 6.22 -0.06
C LEU A 116 -12.20 4.90 0.61
N ARG A 117 -12.16 4.87 1.95
CA ARG A 117 -11.95 3.62 2.71
C ARG A 117 -12.97 2.55 2.31
N SER A 118 -14.22 2.96 2.05
CA SER A 118 -15.30 2.07 1.63
C SER A 118 -15.07 1.38 0.28
N ASP A 119 -14.26 1.98 -0.60
CA ASP A 119 -14.04 1.45 -1.95
C ASP A 119 -13.21 0.17 -1.94
N GLY A 120 -12.35 -0.01 -0.91
CA GLY A 120 -11.56 -1.23 -0.72
C GLY A 120 -10.36 -1.37 -1.66
N TYR A 121 -10.23 -0.51 -2.66
CA TYR A 121 -9.12 -0.53 -3.62
C TYR A 121 -8.82 0.86 -4.19
N ALA A 122 -7.62 1.01 -4.73
CA ALA A 122 -7.22 2.17 -5.53
C ALA A 122 -6.02 1.83 -6.42
N GLU A 123 -5.85 2.60 -7.48
CA GLU A 123 -4.75 2.48 -8.43
C GLU A 123 -3.84 3.71 -8.33
N LEU A 124 -2.55 3.48 -8.48
CA LEU A 124 -1.57 4.55 -8.58
C LEU A 124 -0.75 4.35 -9.86
N PRO A 125 -0.94 5.19 -10.90
CA PRO A 125 -0.17 5.10 -12.13
C PRO A 125 1.33 5.24 -11.85
N LEU A 126 2.13 4.37 -12.46
CA LEU A 126 3.58 4.36 -12.37
C LEU A 126 4.20 4.37 -13.78
N PRO A 127 5.40 4.94 -13.95
CA PRO A 127 6.17 4.81 -15.18
C PRO A 127 6.51 3.35 -15.48
N ASN A 128 6.43 2.95 -16.73
CA ASN A 128 6.72 1.57 -17.14
C ASN A 128 8.16 1.13 -16.83
N ASP A 129 9.09 2.06 -16.76
CA ASP A 129 10.49 1.81 -16.44
C ASP A 129 10.76 1.60 -14.93
N TRP A 130 9.68 1.53 -14.12
CA TRP A 130 9.76 1.17 -12.69
C TRP A 130 9.49 -0.30 -12.42
N TYR A 131 9.11 -1.07 -13.44
CA TYR A 131 8.64 -2.46 -13.26
C TYR A 131 9.70 -3.38 -12.65
N ASP A 132 10.96 -3.18 -13.00
CA ASP A 132 12.09 -3.99 -12.53
C ASP A 132 12.84 -3.37 -11.33
N ASP A 133 12.41 -2.19 -10.85
CA ASP A 133 13.07 -1.47 -9.77
C ASP A 133 12.60 -1.96 -8.37
N GLU A 134 13.42 -1.71 -7.34
CA GLU A 134 13.02 -1.95 -5.94
C GLU A 134 12.01 -0.90 -5.47
N LEU A 135 10.75 -1.31 -5.34
CA LEU A 135 9.65 -0.42 -4.94
C LEU A 135 9.27 -0.62 -3.47
N ILE A 136 9.13 0.47 -2.75
CA ILE A 136 8.68 0.52 -1.37
C ILE A 136 7.29 1.18 -1.35
N THR A 137 6.28 0.45 -0.89
CA THR A 137 4.89 0.91 -0.90
C THR A 137 4.37 1.18 0.50
N TYR A 138 3.58 2.25 0.64
CA TYR A 138 2.86 2.57 1.85
C TYR A 138 1.41 2.90 1.56
N LEU A 139 0.53 2.46 2.45
CA LEU A 139 -0.89 2.78 2.46
C LEU A 139 -1.26 3.35 3.83
N SER A 140 -2.07 4.38 3.84
CA SER A 140 -2.61 5.01 5.03
C SER A 140 -3.98 5.60 4.76
N PHE A 141 -4.64 6.12 5.80
CA PHE A 141 -5.89 6.86 5.70
C PHE A 141 -5.80 8.21 6.37
N ARG A 142 -6.58 9.17 5.87
CA ARG A 142 -6.88 10.42 6.56
C ARG A 142 -8.38 10.61 6.70
N SER A 143 -8.83 11.21 7.78
CA SER A 143 -10.23 11.55 7.98
C SER A 143 -10.72 12.59 6.95
N VAL A 144 -12.02 12.59 6.68
CA VAL A 144 -12.66 13.54 5.73
C VAL A 144 -12.36 15.00 6.07
N ASP A 145 -12.41 15.32 7.35
CA ASP A 145 -12.09 16.67 7.84
C ASP A 145 -10.60 17.01 7.80
N GLY A 146 -9.77 16.01 7.45
CA GLY A 146 -8.33 16.11 7.37
C GLY A 146 -7.64 16.36 8.69
N ASN A 147 -8.30 16.15 9.84
CA ASN A 147 -7.75 16.42 11.17
C ASN A 147 -6.98 15.22 11.74
N SER A 148 -7.37 14.01 11.38
CA SER A 148 -6.74 12.77 11.83
C SER A 148 -6.17 11.97 10.66
N VAL A 149 -5.07 11.27 10.92
CA VAL A 149 -4.43 10.36 9.99
C VAL A 149 -4.15 9.02 10.66
N ALA A 150 -4.08 7.96 9.89
CA ALA A 150 -3.67 6.64 10.37
C ALA A 150 -2.14 6.51 10.36
N ASN A 151 -1.61 5.59 11.16
CA ASN A 151 -0.25 5.12 10.94
C ASN A 151 -0.18 4.42 9.59
N SER A 152 0.82 4.78 8.78
CA SER A 152 1.06 4.10 7.51
C SER A 152 1.51 2.66 7.73
N ILE A 153 1.09 1.78 6.85
CA ILE A 153 1.63 0.42 6.79
C ILE A 153 2.47 0.26 5.52
N ARG A 154 3.61 -0.43 5.64
CA ARG A 154 4.35 -0.91 4.49
C ARG A 154 3.69 -2.17 3.95
N LEU A 155 3.50 -2.25 2.65
CA LEU A 155 2.99 -3.42 1.97
C LEU A 155 4.12 -4.11 1.19
N SER A 156 4.11 -5.45 1.19
CA SER A 156 4.96 -6.20 0.27
C SER A 156 4.36 -6.13 -1.12
N VAL A 157 5.21 -5.89 -2.12
CA VAL A 157 4.78 -5.83 -3.52
C VAL A 157 4.76 -7.25 -4.09
N SER A 158 3.61 -7.67 -4.63
CA SER A 158 3.48 -8.81 -5.52
C SER A 158 3.53 -8.32 -6.98
N ILE A 159 4.02 -9.14 -7.89
CA ILE A 159 4.07 -8.80 -9.32
C ILE A 159 3.01 -9.64 -10.02
N MET A 160 2.15 -8.99 -10.82
CA MET A 160 1.23 -9.69 -11.72
C MET A 160 1.95 -9.89 -13.06
N GLU A 161 2.29 -11.14 -13.37
CA GLU A 161 2.82 -11.51 -14.69
C GLU A 161 1.67 -11.57 -15.69
N GLU A 162 1.78 -10.85 -16.82
CA GLU A 162 0.88 -11.04 -17.95
C GLU A 162 1.06 -12.49 -18.44
N ILE A 163 0.03 -13.31 -18.30
CA ILE A 163 -0.02 -14.62 -18.98
C ILE A 163 -0.21 -14.32 -20.46
N THR A 164 0.90 -14.16 -21.19
CA THR A 164 0.87 -14.14 -22.66
C THR A 164 0.40 -15.50 -23.11
N GLY A 165 -0.88 -15.55 -23.52
CA GLY A 165 -1.53 -16.78 -23.91
C GLY A 165 -0.85 -17.44 -25.08
N ASP A 166 -0.40 -18.66 -24.88
CA ASP A 166 -0.53 -19.70 -25.89
C ASP A 166 -1.04 -20.98 -25.19
N THR A 167 -2.16 -21.38 -25.65
CA THR A 167 -3.04 -22.50 -25.40
C THR A 167 -2.38 -23.71 -24.74
N GLU A 168 -2.68 -23.97 -23.47
CA GLU A 168 -3.09 -25.31 -22.99
C GLU A 168 -3.57 -25.19 -21.53
N LYS A 169 -4.78 -25.68 -21.25
CA LYS A 169 -5.35 -25.80 -19.91
C LYS A 169 -4.35 -26.48 -18.97
N ARG A 170 -3.63 -25.70 -18.19
CA ARG A 170 -2.93 -26.15 -16.99
C ARG A 170 -3.57 -25.49 -15.80
N GLU A 171 -4.08 -26.33 -14.90
CA GLU A 171 -4.63 -25.94 -13.60
C GLU A 171 -3.69 -24.95 -12.92
N VAL A 172 -4.19 -23.77 -12.65
CA VAL A 172 -3.51 -22.79 -11.79
C VAL A 172 -3.58 -23.34 -10.37
N ILE A 173 -2.57 -24.12 -9.99
CA ILE A 173 -2.35 -24.42 -8.58
C ILE A 173 -1.69 -23.19 -7.99
N ALA A 174 -2.53 -22.29 -7.42
CA ALA A 174 -2.03 -21.24 -6.56
C ALA A 174 -1.21 -21.90 -5.44
N LEU A 175 0.05 -21.50 -5.31
CA LEU A 175 0.92 -21.88 -4.20
C LEU A 175 0.37 -21.27 -2.90
N VAL A 176 -0.65 -21.89 -2.34
CA VAL A 176 -1.05 -21.68 -0.95
C VAL A 176 -0.03 -22.45 -0.09
N PRO A 177 0.60 -21.84 0.92
CA PRO A 177 1.50 -22.56 1.81
C PRO A 177 0.82 -23.81 2.36
N SER A 178 1.49 -24.95 2.28
CA SER A 178 0.97 -26.30 2.53
C SER A 178 0.40 -26.56 3.93
N GLU A 179 0.48 -25.60 4.85
CA GLU A 179 0.00 -25.77 6.25
C GLU A 179 -1.49 -25.47 6.46
N LYS A 180 -2.22 -24.95 5.46
CA LYS A 180 -3.66 -24.67 5.57
C LYS A 180 -4.59 -25.55 4.74
N LEU A 181 -4.07 -26.55 4.06
CA LEU A 181 -4.90 -27.40 3.18
C LEU A 181 -5.73 -28.46 3.91
N PHE A 182 -5.58 -28.67 5.21
CA PHE A 182 -6.21 -29.78 5.94
C PHE A 182 -7.61 -29.48 6.52
N SER A 183 -8.18 -28.28 6.35
CA SER A 183 -9.48 -27.96 6.97
C SER A 183 -10.65 -27.73 5.99
N PHE A 184 -10.47 -27.92 4.68
CA PHE A 184 -11.52 -27.59 3.70
C PHE A 184 -12.33 -28.80 3.17
N GLN A 185 -12.11 -30.01 3.67
CA GLN A 185 -12.82 -31.20 3.16
C GLN A 185 -14.27 -31.38 3.64
N HIS A 186 -14.84 -30.48 4.44
CA HIS A 186 -16.21 -30.58 4.96
C HIS A 186 -17.07 -29.30 4.85
N LEU A 187 -16.75 -28.39 3.95
CA LEU A 187 -17.63 -27.24 3.71
C LEU A 187 -18.50 -27.48 2.47
N ASN A 188 -19.77 -27.75 2.74
CA ASN A 188 -20.83 -27.83 1.76
C ASN A 188 -20.94 -26.52 0.96
N ILE A 189 -20.80 -26.58 -0.36
CA ILE A 189 -20.71 -25.44 -1.29
C ILE A 189 -22.10 -24.78 -1.42
N ALA A 190 -22.50 -24.00 -0.43
CA ALA A 190 -23.71 -23.16 -0.49
C ALA A 190 -23.60 -21.92 0.40
N SER A 191 -22.40 -21.33 0.53
CA SER A 191 -22.24 -20.08 1.26
C SER A 191 -22.06 -18.91 0.29
N PRO A 192 -22.87 -17.83 0.39
CA PRO A 192 -22.72 -16.64 -0.45
C PRO A 192 -21.33 -15.97 -0.32
N ILE A 193 -20.58 -16.28 0.74
CA ILE A 193 -19.22 -15.77 0.95
C ILE A 193 -18.23 -16.34 -0.06
N VAL A 194 -18.36 -17.63 -0.45
CA VAL A 194 -17.48 -18.26 -1.43
C VAL A 194 -17.75 -17.72 -2.85
N ALA A 195 -19.01 -17.44 -3.17
CA ALA A 195 -19.38 -16.82 -4.44
C ALA A 195 -18.85 -15.39 -4.57
N HIS A 196 -18.78 -14.64 -3.46
CA HIS A 196 -18.24 -13.28 -3.44
C HIS A 196 -16.70 -13.27 -3.57
N ILE A 197 -16.01 -14.22 -2.96
CA ILE A 197 -14.55 -14.37 -3.12
C ILE A 197 -14.21 -14.73 -4.57
N LEU A 198 -14.96 -15.63 -5.20
CA LEU A 198 -14.73 -15.99 -6.60
C LEU A 198 -15.08 -14.86 -7.57
N SER A 199 -16.07 -14.02 -7.29
CA SER A 199 -16.42 -12.87 -8.14
C SER A 199 -15.34 -11.77 -8.09
N VAL A 200 -14.69 -11.57 -6.96
CA VAL A 200 -13.57 -10.62 -6.82
C VAL A 200 -12.35 -11.10 -7.62
N PHE A 201 -12.06 -12.41 -7.64
CA PHE A 201 -10.96 -12.96 -8.44
C PHE A 201 -11.25 -12.99 -9.97
N TYR A 202 -12.52 -13.08 -10.37
CA TYR A 202 -12.89 -13.07 -11.81
C TYR A 202 -13.02 -11.66 -12.41
N ASP A 203 -13.13 -10.61 -11.59
CA ASP A 203 -13.16 -9.22 -12.07
C ASP A 203 -11.74 -8.60 -12.16
N GLU A 204 -10.72 -9.23 -11.57
CA GLU A 204 -9.33 -8.76 -11.63
C GLU A 204 -8.73 -8.83 -13.04
N ASP A 205 -9.18 -9.77 -13.90
CA ASP A 205 -8.75 -9.85 -15.31
C ASP A 205 -9.15 -8.64 -16.17
N ARG A 206 -10.07 -7.78 -15.69
CA ARG A 206 -10.48 -6.55 -16.39
C ARG A 206 -9.68 -5.30 -16.00
N LEU A 207 -8.97 -5.33 -14.89
CA LEU A 207 -8.33 -4.12 -14.35
C LEU A 207 -6.96 -3.80 -14.97
N CYS A 208 -6.30 -4.77 -15.58
CA CYS A 208 -5.00 -4.56 -16.25
C CYS A 208 -5.07 -4.39 -17.77
N GLU A 209 -6.27 -4.41 -18.39
CA GLU A 209 -6.40 -4.10 -19.82
C GLU A 209 -6.25 -2.60 -20.05
N SER A 210 -5.15 -2.21 -20.69
CA SER A 210 -4.89 -0.84 -21.16
C SER A 210 -5.99 -0.37 -22.11
N ARG A 211 -6.69 0.72 -21.81
CA ARG A 211 -7.52 1.42 -22.80
C ARG A 211 -6.63 1.84 -23.98
N PRO A 212 -7.05 1.60 -25.22
CA PRO A 212 -6.33 2.15 -26.38
C PRO A 212 -6.38 3.67 -26.34
N PRO A 213 -5.34 4.36 -26.83
CA PRO A 213 -5.34 5.82 -26.91
C PRO A 213 -6.41 6.27 -27.92
N THR A 214 -7.27 7.20 -27.48
CA THR A 214 -8.14 7.98 -28.37
C THR A 214 -7.35 9.12 -28.98
#